data_b2fd556c65ed2c1aefb968ba88fa8d9c
#
_entry.id   b2fd556c65ed2c1aefb968ba88fa8d9c
#
_cell.length_a   1.000
_cell.length_b   1.000
_cell.length_c   1.000
_cell.angle_alpha   90.00
_cell.angle_beta   90.00
_cell.angle_gamma   90.00
#
_symmetry.space_group_name_H-M   'P 1'
#
loop_
_entity.id
_entity.type
_entity.pdbx_description
1 polymer ?
#
loop_
_entity_poly.entity_id
_entity_poly.type
_entity_poly.pdbx_seq_one_letter_code
_entity_poly.pdbx_strand_id
1 'polypeptide(L)'
;MKGKTIKFIHRWLAFVLGLFIVFQVTSGSIAQESRLLMQWSNPDYYKVNVNSEPAGPSQIKSRMNELEPQFNIAHVMVPPPNRESTAYILMGGRNPENLHESSLFVNYDQYKQEILDEHPLRGSGWIGTMTVLHRWIMFGDVGFYIVFILGLATVSMCISGMYLFFKTRKTAKHLPLINRMHRSLGFLASLFLIVTSLSGIAMSYVHWEDREDNLSVFANMMKTDHMDSAHMNMEKTIVDPDFALETARSVISNKYHLAAYSYAGAHSPNYWFAFFDKQMFRQDGVIEGMTG
;
A
#
# COMPACT_ATOMS: atom_id res chain seq x y z
N MET A 1 -14.99 0.13 44.50
CA MET A 1 -14.42 1.32 43.83
C MET A 1 -13.94 1.09 42.41
N LYS A 2 -13.15 0.05 42.11
CA LYS A 2 -12.53 -0.17 40.76
C LYS A 2 -13.49 -0.18 39.56
N GLY A 3 -14.72 -0.71 39.70
CA GLY A 3 -15.65 -0.79 38.56
C GLY A 3 -16.33 0.52 38.15
N LYS A 4 -16.55 1.43 39.06
CA LYS A 4 -17.13 2.76 38.75
C LYS A 4 -16.09 3.63 38.04
N THR A 5 -14.83 3.58 38.47
CA THR A 5 -13.70 4.29 37.85
C THR A 5 -13.46 3.83 36.42
N ILE A 6 -13.41 2.51 36.17
CA ILE A 6 -13.23 1.97 34.82
C ILE A 6 -14.38 2.36 33.88
N LYS A 7 -15.63 2.32 34.37
CA LYS A 7 -16.80 2.76 33.58
C LYS A 7 -16.72 4.26 33.24
N PHE A 8 -16.25 5.07 34.15
CA PHE A 8 -16.02 6.50 33.94
C PHE A 8 -14.93 6.72 32.86
N ILE A 9 -13.76 6.07 33.01
CA ILE A 9 -12.67 6.17 32.04
C ILE A 9 -13.12 5.71 30.65
N HIS A 10 -13.74 4.53 30.53
CA HIS A 10 -14.26 4.02 29.27
C HIS A 10 -15.20 5.01 28.57
N ARG A 11 -16.11 5.61 29.35
CA ARG A 11 -17.09 6.57 28.84
C ARG A 11 -16.44 7.85 28.32
N TRP A 12 -15.45 8.38 29.07
CA TRP A 12 -14.72 9.57 28.65
C TRP A 12 -13.81 9.31 27.45
N LEU A 13 -13.11 8.19 27.41
CA LEU A 13 -12.35 7.78 26.23
C LEU A 13 -13.26 7.63 25.01
N ALA A 14 -14.41 6.98 25.16
CA ALA A 14 -15.37 6.83 24.07
C ALA A 14 -15.92 8.18 23.57
N PHE A 15 -16.17 9.13 24.45
CA PHE A 15 -16.64 10.46 24.09
C PHE A 15 -15.58 11.27 23.35
N VAL A 16 -14.35 11.32 23.87
CA VAL A 16 -13.24 12.10 23.28
C VAL A 16 -12.74 11.46 22.00
N LEU A 17 -12.58 10.14 21.98
CA LEU A 17 -11.97 9.42 20.87
C LEU A 17 -12.96 8.90 19.84
N GLY A 18 -14.26 8.84 20.17
CA GLY A 18 -15.27 8.21 19.32
C GLY A 18 -15.29 8.78 17.92
N LEU A 19 -15.24 10.10 17.78
CA LEU A 19 -15.19 10.76 16.48
C LEU A 19 -13.91 10.40 15.70
N PHE A 20 -12.76 10.43 16.37
CA PHE A 20 -11.48 10.06 15.76
C PHE A 20 -11.44 8.60 15.33
N ILE A 21 -11.99 7.68 16.14
CA ILE A 21 -12.05 6.25 15.80
C ILE A 21 -12.95 6.04 14.57
N VAL A 22 -14.13 6.67 14.53
CA VAL A 22 -15.02 6.60 13.36
C VAL A 22 -14.31 7.14 12.13
N PHE A 23 -13.66 8.30 12.24
CA PHE A 23 -12.89 8.87 11.15
C PHE A 23 -11.74 7.93 10.71
N GLN A 24 -10.97 7.39 11.65
CA GLN A 24 -9.83 6.52 11.37
C GLN A 24 -10.27 5.21 10.70
N VAL A 25 -11.35 4.59 11.17
CA VAL A 25 -11.91 3.37 10.56
C VAL A 25 -12.45 3.66 9.15
N THR A 26 -13.20 4.75 8.98
CA THR A 26 -13.79 5.11 7.67
C THR A 26 -12.71 5.46 6.66
N SER A 27 -11.76 6.32 7.03
CA SER A 27 -10.65 6.72 6.15
C SER A 27 -9.74 5.55 5.81
N GLY A 28 -9.52 4.63 6.76
CA GLY A 28 -8.76 3.40 6.52
C GLY A 28 -9.45 2.43 5.56
N SER A 29 -10.77 2.30 5.68
CA SER A 29 -11.56 1.50 4.73
C SER A 29 -11.48 2.09 3.32
N ILE A 30 -11.57 3.42 3.18
CA ILE A 30 -11.41 4.11 1.90
C ILE A 30 -10.00 3.92 1.36
N ALA A 31 -8.97 4.05 2.21
CA ALA A 31 -7.58 3.86 1.82
C ALA A 31 -7.31 2.42 1.35
N GLN A 32 -7.88 1.43 2.03
CA GLN A 32 -7.74 0.01 1.67
C GLN A 32 -8.40 -0.30 0.32
N GLU A 33 -9.58 0.25 0.07
CA GLU A 33 -10.34 0.02 -1.15
C GLU A 33 -10.11 1.11 -2.21
N SER A 34 -9.12 1.98 -2.02
CA SER A 34 -8.86 3.14 -2.88
C SER A 34 -8.78 2.78 -4.36
N ARG A 35 -8.11 1.68 -4.71
CA ARG A 35 -7.99 1.22 -6.10
C ARG A 35 -9.37 0.85 -6.71
N LEU A 36 -10.19 0.12 -5.98
CA LEU A 36 -11.53 -0.24 -6.46
C LEU A 36 -12.43 0.99 -6.58
N LEU A 37 -12.36 1.90 -5.62
CA LEU A 37 -13.11 3.15 -5.64
C LEU A 37 -12.68 4.05 -6.80
N MET A 38 -11.39 4.14 -7.08
CA MET A 38 -10.87 4.87 -8.24
C MET A 38 -11.31 4.24 -9.56
N GLN A 39 -11.23 2.93 -9.70
CA GLN A 39 -11.71 2.20 -10.87
C GLN A 39 -13.21 2.37 -11.10
N TRP A 40 -13.99 2.45 -10.03
CA TRP A 40 -15.43 2.67 -10.10
C TRP A 40 -15.78 4.12 -10.44
N SER A 41 -15.07 5.10 -9.87
CA SER A 41 -15.35 6.53 -10.12
C SER A 41 -14.82 7.03 -11.46
N ASN A 42 -13.75 6.45 -11.97
CA ASN A 42 -13.09 6.85 -13.22
C ASN A 42 -12.74 5.61 -14.07
N PRO A 43 -13.74 4.87 -14.57
CA PRO A 43 -13.50 3.61 -15.27
C PRO A 43 -12.62 3.77 -16.52
N ASP A 44 -12.67 4.91 -17.18
CA ASP A 44 -11.91 5.18 -18.41
C ASP A 44 -10.40 5.26 -18.18
N TYR A 45 -9.97 5.56 -16.94
CA TYR A 45 -8.55 5.58 -16.56
C TYR A 45 -7.98 4.20 -16.22
N TYR A 46 -8.83 3.18 -16.12
CA TYR A 46 -8.42 1.85 -15.68
C TYR A 46 -8.82 0.73 -16.64
N LYS A 47 -9.81 0.96 -17.50
CA LYS A 47 -10.29 -0.05 -18.43
C LYS A 47 -9.59 0.07 -19.77
N VAL A 48 -9.11 -1.06 -20.27
CA VAL A 48 -8.48 -1.18 -21.57
C VAL A 48 -9.18 -2.24 -22.40
N ASN A 49 -9.10 -2.10 -23.73
CA ASN A 49 -9.65 -3.07 -24.65
C ASN A 49 -8.59 -4.10 -25.02
N VAL A 50 -8.86 -5.35 -24.71
CA VAL A 50 -7.99 -6.49 -25.07
C VAL A 50 -8.17 -6.78 -26.56
N ASN A 51 -7.27 -6.29 -27.38
CA ASN A 51 -7.35 -6.43 -28.85
C ASN A 51 -6.07 -6.98 -29.49
N SER A 52 -5.03 -7.19 -28.68
CA SER A 52 -3.72 -7.68 -29.12
C SER A 52 -3.02 -8.36 -27.95
N GLU A 53 -1.76 -8.73 -28.11
CA GLU A 53 -0.91 -9.05 -26.98
C GLU A 53 -0.47 -7.78 -26.25
N PRO A 54 -0.34 -7.82 -24.92
CA PRO A 54 0.12 -6.67 -24.14
C PRO A 54 1.58 -6.36 -24.45
N ALA A 55 1.94 -5.08 -24.43
CA ALA A 55 3.31 -4.64 -24.63
C ALA A 55 4.25 -5.27 -23.61
N GLY A 56 5.39 -5.74 -24.07
CA GLY A 56 6.48 -6.26 -23.23
C GLY A 56 7.24 -5.14 -22.48
N PRO A 57 8.07 -5.51 -21.50
CA PRO A 57 8.84 -4.53 -20.72
C PRO A 57 9.68 -3.57 -21.57
N SER A 58 10.37 -4.05 -22.61
CA SER A 58 11.20 -3.21 -23.50
C SER A 58 10.34 -2.21 -24.26
N GLN A 59 9.19 -2.64 -24.76
CA GLN A 59 8.26 -1.79 -25.51
C GLN A 59 7.67 -0.69 -24.62
N ILE A 60 7.26 -1.04 -23.40
CA ILE A 60 6.74 -0.07 -22.42
C ILE A 60 7.81 0.97 -22.09
N LYS A 61 9.04 0.54 -21.82
CA LYS A 61 10.16 1.45 -21.51
C LYS A 61 10.45 2.38 -22.68
N SER A 62 10.55 1.86 -23.90
CA SER A 62 10.80 2.65 -25.10
C SER A 62 9.69 3.67 -25.33
N ARG A 63 8.44 3.22 -25.27
CA ARG A 63 7.27 4.07 -25.51
C ARG A 63 7.10 5.18 -24.46
N MET A 64 7.33 4.85 -23.20
CA MET A 64 7.30 5.86 -22.14
C MET A 64 8.42 6.90 -22.28
N ASN A 65 9.61 6.52 -22.73
CA ASN A 65 10.67 7.46 -23.05
C ASN A 65 10.33 8.42 -24.19
N GLU A 66 9.48 7.99 -25.12
CA GLU A 66 8.96 8.87 -26.21
C GLU A 66 7.87 9.81 -25.70
N LEU A 67 6.93 9.29 -24.89
CA LEU A 67 5.78 10.07 -24.38
C LEU A 67 6.19 11.02 -23.26
N GLU A 68 6.99 10.56 -22.33
CA GLU A 68 7.40 11.28 -21.12
C GLU A 68 8.91 11.05 -20.85
N PRO A 69 9.82 11.72 -21.59
CA PRO A 69 11.27 11.48 -21.50
C PRO A 69 11.87 11.69 -20.10
N GLN A 70 11.21 12.47 -19.26
CA GLN A 70 11.66 12.74 -17.90
C GLN A 70 11.12 11.73 -16.87
N PHE A 71 10.18 10.86 -17.27
CA PHE A 71 9.57 9.89 -16.36
C PHE A 71 10.42 8.62 -16.28
N ASN A 72 11.02 8.39 -15.12
CA ASN A 72 11.78 7.19 -14.85
C ASN A 72 10.88 6.13 -14.24
N ILE A 73 10.62 5.05 -14.97
CA ILE A 73 9.82 3.93 -14.47
C ILE A 73 10.66 3.14 -13.47
N ALA A 74 10.21 3.07 -12.22
CA ALA A 74 10.79 2.21 -11.20
C ALA A 74 10.14 0.81 -11.21
N HIS A 75 8.80 0.77 -11.21
CA HIS A 75 8.04 -0.47 -11.12
C HIS A 75 6.85 -0.47 -12.05
N VAL A 76 6.45 -1.67 -12.48
CA VAL A 76 5.24 -1.91 -13.26
C VAL A 76 4.41 -2.97 -12.54
N MET A 77 3.16 -2.64 -12.25
CA MET A 77 2.17 -3.56 -11.72
C MET A 77 1.32 -4.10 -12.87
N VAL A 78 1.27 -5.42 -12.98
CA VAL A 78 0.53 -6.14 -14.02
C VAL A 78 -0.76 -6.68 -13.40
N PRO A 79 -1.93 -6.45 -14.00
CA PRO A 79 -3.18 -7.01 -13.50
C PRO A 79 -3.17 -8.55 -13.60
N PRO A 80 -3.90 -9.24 -12.69
CA PRO A 80 -4.00 -10.69 -12.75
C PRO A 80 -4.73 -11.16 -14.04
N PRO A 81 -4.51 -12.40 -14.50
CA PRO A 81 -5.03 -12.90 -15.78
C PRO A 81 -6.55 -12.84 -15.94
N ASN A 82 -7.31 -12.79 -14.85
CA ASN A 82 -8.76 -12.63 -14.90
C ASN A 82 -9.22 -11.15 -14.97
N ARG A 83 -8.28 -10.20 -15.07
CA ARG A 83 -8.52 -8.76 -15.17
C ARG A 83 -7.68 -8.12 -16.27
N GLU A 84 -7.50 -8.81 -17.38
CA GLU A 84 -6.71 -8.36 -18.53
C GLU A 84 -7.22 -7.03 -19.13
N SER A 85 -8.51 -6.74 -18.98
CA SER A 85 -9.11 -5.45 -19.35
C SER A 85 -8.81 -4.30 -18.35
N THR A 86 -7.81 -4.46 -17.48
CA THR A 86 -7.35 -3.42 -16.58
C THR A 86 -5.98 -2.89 -17.03
N ALA A 87 -5.81 -1.57 -17.00
CA ALA A 87 -4.55 -0.90 -17.32
C ALA A 87 -3.39 -1.37 -16.44
N TYR A 88 -2.18 -1.36 -16.95
CA TYR A 88 -0.96 -1.47 -16.17
C TYR A 88 -0.80 -0.21 -15.32
N ILE A 89 -0.17 -0.35 -14.16
CA ILE A 89 0.18 0.80 -13.32
C ILE A 89 1.70 0.91 -13.31
N LEU A 90 2.20 1.98 -13.90
CA LEU A 90 3.60 2.33 -13.85
C LEU A 90 3.84 3.22 -12.63
N MET A 91 4.83 2.89 -11.85
CA MET A 91 5.28 3.68 -10.70
C MET A 91 6.66 4.25 -11.01
N GLY A 92 6.83 5.53 -10.80
CA GLY A 92 8.10 6.18 -11.08
C GLY A 92 8.10 7.64 -10.68
N GLY A 93 9.01 8.43 -11.25
CA GLY A 93 9.08 9.86 -10.98
C GLY A 93 9.88 10.60 -12.04
N ARG A 94 9.71 11.92 -12.08
CA ARG A 94 10.40 12.81 -13.01
C ARG A 94 11.74 13.33 -12.49
N ASN A 95 11.98 13.21 -11.19
CA ASN A 95 13.25 13.62 -10.59
C ASN A 95 14.00 12.41 -10.04
N PRO A 96 15.09 11.96 -10.68
CA PRO A 96 15.86 10.81 -10.21
C PRO A 96 16.58 11.07 -8.86
N GLU A 97 16.85 12.33 -8.52
CA GLU A 97 17.52 12.67 -7.26
C GLU A 97 16.55 12.70 -6.07
N ASN A 98 15.26 12.91 -6.33
CA ASN A 98 14.24 12.95 -5.29
C ASN A 98 12.92 12.30 -5.74
N LEU A 99 12.97 10.98 -5.96
CA LEU A 99 11.81 10.20 -6.39
C LEU A 99 10.66 10.19 -5.39
N HIS A 100 10.95 10.38 -4.11
CA HIS A 100 9.92 10.39 -3.08
C HIS A 100 8.98 11.59 -3.17
N GLU A 101 9.48 12.75 -3.56
CA GLU A 101 8.67 13.96 -3.72
C GLU A 101 7.93 13.99 -5.06
N SER A 102 8.50 13.34 -6.08
CA SER A 102 7.98 13.31 -7.44
C SER A 102 7.35 11.96 -7.84
N SER A 103 7.12 11.06 -6.89
CA SER A 103 6.57 9.73 -7.18
C SER A 103 5.15 9.83 -7.73
N LEU A 104 4.96 9.22 -8.90
CA LEU A 104 3.72 9.22 -9.65
C LEU A 104 3.28 7.79 -9.95
N PHE A 105 1.97 7.60 -10.01
CA PHE A 105 1.34 6.47 -10.67
C PHE A 105 0.86 6.91 -12.04
N VAL A 106 1.15 6.13 -13.05
CA VAL A 106 0.68 6.30 -14.42
C VAL A 106 -0.14 5.08 -14.80
N ASN A 107 -1.42 5.26 -15.09
CA ASN A 107 -2.25 4.24 -15.68
C ASN A 107 -1.97 4.16 -17.18
N TYR A 108 -1.54 3.01 -17.64
CA TYR A 108 -1.01 2.80 -18.99
C TYR A 108 -1.79 1.71 -19.72
N ASP A 109 -2.31 2.03 -20.90
CA ASP A 109 -2.92 1.04 -21.78
C ASP A 109 -1.81 0.22 -22.46
N GLN A 110 -1.63 -1.01 -22.00
CA GLN A 110 -0.60 -1.92 -22.49
C GLN A 110 -0.87 -2.43 -23.91
N TYR A 111 -2.05 -2.23 -24.45
CA TYR A 111 -2.42 -2.65 -25.80
C TYR A 111 -2.26 -1.52 -26.82
N LYS A 112 -2.67 -0.31 -26.46
CA LYS A 112 -2.53 0.88 -27.32
C LYS A 112 -1.21 1.63 -27.09
N GLN A 113 -0.54 1.33 -26.00
CA GLN A 113 0.69 1.98 -25.59
C GLN A 113 0.52 3.51 -25.38
N GLU A 114 -0.52 3.87 -24.66
CA GLU A 114 -0.85 5.26 -24.34
C GLU A 114 -1.08 5.46 -22.82
N ILE A 115 -0.82 6.68 -22.36
CA ILE A 115 -1.10 7.09 -20.97
C ILE A 115 -2.58 7.40 -20.85
N LEU A 116 -3.27 6.74 -19.90
CA LEU A 116 -4.69 6.99 -19.63
C LEU A 116 -4.89 8.04 -18.54
N ASP A 117 -4.06 8.01 -17.52
CA ASP A 117 -4.13 8.93 -16.39
C ASP A 117 -2.80 8.96 -15.63
N GLU A 118 -2.55 10.08 -14.98
CA GLU A 118 -1.38 10.29 -14.14
C GLU A 118 -1.79 10.93 -12.82
N HIS A 119 -1.32 10.38 -11.70
CA HIS A 119 -1.62 10.93 -10.39
C HIS A 119 -0.48 10.69 -9.39
N PRO A 120 -0.33 11.57 -8.38
CA PRO A 120 0.68 11.38 -7.34
C PRO A 120 0.52 10.05 -6.62
N LEU A 121 1.63 9.45 -6.19
CA LEU A 121 1.66 8.22 -5.40
C LEU A 121 0.78 8.32 -4.14
N ARG A 122 0.68 9.50 -3.55
CA ARG A 122 -0.17 9.78 -2.39
C ARG A 122 -1.67 9.84 -2.72
N GLY A 123 -2.02 9.60 -3.99
CA GLY A 123 -3.38 9.62 -4.50
C GLY A 123 -3.86 11.01 -4.90
N SER A 124 -4.83 11.05 -5.80
CA SER A 124 -5.48 12.27 -6.28
C SER A 124 -6.94 12.34 -5.79
N GLY A 125 -7.50 13.54 -5.83
CA GLY A 125 -8.88 13.79 -5.47
C GLY A 125 -9.20 13.44 -4.00
N TRP A 126 -10.48 13.22 -3.74
CA TRP A 126 -10.96 12.97 -2.39
C TRP A 126 -10.48 11.62 -1.80
N ILE A 127 -10.31 10.60 -2.64
CA ILE A 127 -9.82 9.27 -2.21
C ILE A 127 -8.37 9.38 -1.72
N GLY A 128 -7.52 10.06 -2.50
CA GLY A 128 -6.15 10.32 -2.09
C GLY A 128 -6.06 11.16 -0.83
N THR A 129 -6.90 12.19 -0.70
CA THR A 129 -7.00 13.00 0.51
C THR A 129 -7.35 12.14 1.73
N MET A 130 -8.32 11.22 1.61
CA MET A 130 -8.68 10.30 2.70
C MET A 130 -7.52 9.38 3.08
N THR A 131 -6.76 8.89 2.11
CA THR A 131 -5.56 8.04 2.34
C THR A 131 -4.48 8.81 3.09
N VAL A 132 -4.20 10.04 2.68
CA VAL A 132 -3.20 10.92 3.33
C VAL A 132 -3.64 11.28 4.76
N LEU A 133 -4.92 11.61 4.95
CA LEU A 133 -5.49 11.92 6.26
C LEU A 133 -5.50 10.70 7.18
N HIS A 134 -5.82 9.50 6.68
CA HIS A 134 -5.77 8.27 7.47
C HIS A 134 -4.39 8.01 8.06
N ARG A 135 -3.35 8.24 7.27
CA ARG A 135 -1.95 8.05 7.69
C ARG A 135 -1.38 9.25 8.45
N TRP A 136 -2.09 10.37 8.50
CA TRP A 136 -1.64 11.64 9.08
C TRP A 136 -0.29 12.14 8.55
N ILE A 137 0.11 11.65 7.36
CA ILE A 137 1.41 11.97 6.74
C ILE A 137 1.59 13.46 6.52
N MET A 138 0.50 14.19 6.24
CA MET A 138 0.53 15.63 6.03
C MET A 138 1.05 16.44 7.24
N PHE A 139 1.06 15.84 8.44
CA PHE A 139 1.54 16.48 9.66
C PHE A 139 2.98 16.08 10.03
N GLY A 140 3.68 15.33 9.17
CA GLY A 140 5.05 14.90 9.42
C GLY A 140 5.18 14.12 10.74
N ASP A 141 6.15 14.49 11.59
CA ASP A 141 6.40 13.83 12.87
C ASP A 141 5.24 13.93 13.85
N VAL A 142 4.53 15.05 13.83
CA VAL A 142 3.33 15.23 14.67
C VAL A 142 2.28 14.20 14.31
N GLY A 143 2.14 13.86 13.02
CA GLY A 143 1.23 12.83 12.53
C GLY A 143 1.53 11.45 13.13
N PHE A 144 2.81 11.09 13.24
CA PHE A 144 3.23 9.85 13.90
C PHE A 144 2.74 9.80 15.36
N TYR A 145 3.00 10.85 16.14
CA TYR A 145 2.56 10.89 17.54
C TYR A 145 1.04 10.85 17.67
N ILE A 146 0.29 11.50 16.75
CA ILE A 146 -1.17 11.44 16.74
C ILE A 146 -1.64 9.99 16.55
N VAL A 147 -1.15 9.28 15.53
CA VAL A 147 -1.52 7.88 15.26
C VAL A 147 -1.16 6.98 16.43
N PHE A 148 0.04 7.15 16.98
CA PHE A 148 0.52 6.38 18.13
C PHE A 148 -0.38 6.55 19.37
N ILE A 149 -0.66 7.80 19.75
CA ILE A 149 -1.51 8.12 20.93
C ILE A 149 -2.94 7.62 20.71
N LEU A 150 -3.53 7.85 19.53
CA LEU A 150 -4.88 7.39 19.20
C LEU A 150 -4.97 5.86 19.18
N GLY A 151 -3.94 5.17 18.68
CA GLY A 151 -3.83 3.72 18.71
C GLY A 151 -3.82 3.17 20.13
N LEU A 152 -2.94 3.70 21.01
CA LEU A 152 -2.87 3.30 22.43
C LEU A 152 -4.18 3.58 23.17
N ALA A 153 -4.80 4.73 22.91
CA ALA A 153 -6.07 5.09 23.53
C ALA A 153 -7.21 4.16 23.06
N THR A 154 -7.22 3.78 21.78
CA THR A 154 -8.18 2.80 21.22
C THR A 154 -8.00 1.43 21.88
N VAL A 155 -6.79 0.92 21.98
CA VAL A 155 -6.48 -0.34 22.69
C VAL A 155 -6.96 -0.28 24.15
N SER A 156 -6.67 0.81 24.86
CA SER A 156 -7.10 1.01 26.26
C SER A 156 -8.63 1.04 26.39
N MET A 157 -9.32 1.68 25.45
CA MET A 157 -10.77 1.71 25.40
C MET A 157 -11.34 0.30 25.14
N CYS A 158 -10.77 -0.47 24.23
CA CYS A 158 -11.18 -1.83 23.92
C CYS A 158 -10.98 -2.75 25.15
N ILE A 159 -9.83 -2.71 25.80
CA ILE A 159 -9.54 -3.51 27.00
C ILE A 159 -10.52 -3.16 28.14
N SER A 160 -10.77 -1.87 28.38
CA SER A 160 -11.74 -1.44 29.40
C SER A 160 -13.16 -1.87 29.06
N GLY A 161 -13.54 -1.84 27.79
CA GLY A 161 -14.84 -2.32 27.28
C GLY A 161 -15.00 -3.83 27.48
N MET A 162 -13.99 -4.63 27.13
CA MET A 162 -13.97 -6.08 27.37
C MET A 162 -14.08 -6.41 28.87
N TYR A 163 -13.33 -5.71 29.71
CA TYR A 163 -13.45 -5.88 31.15
C TYR A 163 -14.89 -5.60 31.65
N LEU A 164 -15.52 -4.51 31.20
CA LEU A 164 -16.89 -4.17 31.54
C LEU A 164 -17.90 -5.21 31.01
N PHE A 165 -17.66 -5.75 29.82
CA PHE A 165 -18.49 -6.82 29.24
C PHE A 165 -18.58 -8.04 30.16
N PHE A 166 -17.43 -8.55 30.65
CA PHE A 166 -17.41 -9.71 31.54
C PHE A 166 -17.98 -9.36 32.93
N LYS A 167 -17.58 -8.23 33.49
CA LYS A 167 -18.00 -7.83 34.85
C LYS A 167 -19.50 -7.60 34.98
N THR A 168 -20.16 -7.07 33.95
CA THR A 168 -21.60 -6.75 33.99
C THR A 168 -22.48 -7.79 33.32
N ARG A 169 -21.94 -9.00 33.05
CA ARG A 169 -22.64 -10.07 32.32
C ARG A 169 -23.97 -10.46 32.95
N LYS A 170 -24.02 -10.55 34.29
CA LYS A 170 -25.21 -10.98 35.05
C LYS A 170 -26.34 -9.96 34.97
N THR A 171 -26.08 -8.66 34.89
CA THR A 171 -27.05 -7.58 34.85
C THR A 171 -27.48 -7.19 33.44
N ALA A 172 -26.88 -7.79 32.41
CA ALA A 172 -27.08 -7.42 31.02
C ALA A 172 -28.51 -7.67 30.49
N LYS A 173 -29.21 -8.66 31.07
CA LYS A 173 -30.54 -9.06 30.61
C LYS A 173 -31.60 -7.96 30.79
N HIS A 174 -31.39 -7.06 31.74
CA HIS A 174 -32.29 -5.94 32.08
C HIS A 174 -31.97 -4.61 31.39
N LEU A 175 -30.92 -4.63 30.51
CA LEU A 175 -30.51 -3.41 29.80
C LEU A 175 -31.40 -3.17 28.57
N PRO A 176 -31.63 -1.89 28.19
CA PRO A 176 -32.22 -1.53 26.91
C PRO A 176 -31.50 -2.20 25.72
N LEU A 177 -32.23 -2.45 24.64
CA LEU A 177 -31.71 -3.16 23.46
C LEU A 177 -30.42 -2.55 22.93
N ILE A 178 -30.38 -1.23 22.80
CA ILE A 178 -29.17 -0.50 22.29
C ILE A 178 -27.92 -0.77 23.14
N ASN A 179 -28.06 -0.85 24.48
CA ASN A 179 -26.96 -1.14 25.37
C ASN A 179 -26.51 -2.61 25.28
N ARG A 180 -27.47 -3.52 25.03
CA ARG A 180 -27.14 -4.94 24.78
C ARG A 180 -26.39 -5.11 23.45
N MET A 181 -26.84 -4.45 22.39
CA MET A 181 -26.18 -4.44 21.09
C MET A 181 -24.78 -3.84 21.20
N HIS A 182 -24.63 -2.66 21.80
CA HIS A 182 -23.32 -2.03 22.03
C HIS A 182 -22.34 -2.98 22.75
N ARG A 183 -22.82 -3.68 23.77
CA ARG A 183 -21.99 -4.66 24.50
C ARG A 183 -21.50 -5.82 23.63
N SER A 184 -22.42 -6.46 22.89
CA SER A 184 -22.10 -7.65 22.10
C SER A 184 -21.27 -7.31 20.88
N LEU A 185 -21.70 -6.31 20.11
CA LEU A 185 -20.97 -5.83 18.94
C LEU A 185 -19.65 -5.16 19.33
N GLY A 186 -19.65 -4.37 20.42
CA GLY A 186 -18.44 -3.75 20.93
C GLY A 186 -17.41 -4.75 21.42
N PHE A 187 -17.82 -5.87 22.03
CA PHE A 187 -16.89 -6.96 22.40
C PHE A 187 -16.28 -7.61 21.17
N LEU A 188 -17.10 -7.95 20.16
CA LEU A 188 -16.61 -8.53 18.91
C LEU A 188 -15.69 -7.55 18.17
N ALA A 189 -16.13 -6.31 17.99
CA ALA A 189 -15.34 -5.28 17.32
C ALA A 189 -14.02 -4.97 18.04
N SER A 190 -13.98 -5.04 19.39
CA SER A 190 -12.76 -4.75 20.14
C SER A 190 -11.63 -5.73 19.85
N LEU A 191 -11.93 -6.99 19.51
CA LEU A 191 -10.90 -7.96 19.11
C LEU A 191 -10.19 -7.50 17.82
N PHE A 192 -10.96 -7.09 16.82
CA PHE A 192 -10.41 -6.57 15.56
C PHE A 192 -9.70 -5.22 15.76
N LEU A 193 -10.31 -4.31 16.52
CA LEU A 193 -9.72 -2.99 16.78
C LEU A 193 -8.41 -3.04 17.54
N ILE A 194 -8.24 -3.98 18.47
CA ILE A 194 -6.95 -4.17 19.16
C ILE A 194 -5.88 -4.61 18.14
N VAL A 195 -6.16 -5.62 17.32
CA VAL A 195 -5.20 -6.12 16.33
C VAL A 195 -4.85 -5.02 15.32
N THR A 196 -5.84 -4.34 14.75
CA THR A 196 -5.61 -3.29 13.76
C THR A 196 -4.90 -2.06 14.35
N SER A 197 -5.22 -1.67 15.59
CA SER A 197 -4.54 -0.56 16.26
C SER A 197 -3.08 -0.91 16.60
N LEU A 198 -2.81 -2.12 17.08
CA LEU A 198 -1.43 -2.56 17.36
C LEU A 198 -0.60 -2.67 16.08
N SER A 199 -1.18 -3.23 15.00
CA SER A 199 -0.49 -3.27 13.70
C SER A 199 -0.24 -1.87 13.13
N GLY A 200 -1.20 -0.94 13.27
CA GLY A 200 -1.03 0.46 12.87
C GLY A 200 0.06 1.18 13.64
N ILE A 201 0.15 0.95 14.97
CA ILE A 201 1.24 1.47 15.81
C ILE A 201 2.59 0.90 15.35
N ALA A 202 2.68 -0.41 15.13
CA ALA A 202 3.90 -1.06 14.69
C ALA A 202 4.36 -0.54 13.32
N MET A 203 3.44 -0.43 12.34
CA MET A 203 3.75 0.14 11.02
C MET A 203 4.18 1.60 11.11
N SER A 204 3.56 2.39 11.98
CA SER A 204 3.95 3.80 12.18
C SER A 204 5.34 3.90 12.79
N TYR A 205 5.70 3.00 13.71
CA TYR A 205 7.03 2.95 14.33
C TYR A 205 8.12 2.60 13.30
N VAL A 206 7.91 1.54 12.54
CA VAL A 206 8.85 1.14 11.47
C VAL A 206 9.04 2.28 10.46
N HIS A 207 7.95 2.93 10.07
CA HIS A 207 8.02 4.05 9.12
C HIS A 207 8.73 5.29 9.68
N TRP A 208 8.72 5.47 10.99
CA TRP A 208 9.43 6.55 11.68
C TRP A 208 10.91 6.25 11.84
N GLU A 209 11.29 5.00 12.15
CA GLU A 209 12.68 4.55 12.30
C GLU A 209 13.43 4.57 10.96
N ASP A 210 12.76 4.13 9.87
CA ASP A 210 13.32 4.14 8.52
C ASP A 210 13.46 5.54 7.89
N ARG A 211 13.05 6.57 8.59
CA ARG A 211 13.04 7.93 8.07
C ARG A 211 14.44 8.55 7.97
N GLU A 212 15.36 8.12 8.80
CA GLU A 212 16.76 8.53 8.70
C GLU A 212 17.46 7.94 7.46
N ASP A 213 16.97 6.81 6.93
CA ASP A 213 17.50 6.11 5.75
C ASP A 213 16.74 6.37 4.45
N ASN A 214 15.81 7.34 4.42
CA ASN A 214 15.08 7.82 3.22
C ASN A 214 14.30 6.77 2.40
N LEU A 215 13.89 5.65 2.99
CA LEU A 215 13.20 4.60 2.26
C LEU A 215 11.77 4.40 2.73
N SER A 216 10.82 4.52 1.79
CA SER A 216 9.43 4.13 2.07
C SER A 216 9.37 2.63 2.41
N VAL A 217 8.38 2.21 3.21
CA VAL A 217 8.11 0.77 3.48
C VAL A 217 8.03 -0.03 2.17
N PHE A 218 7.58 0.60 1.09
CA PHE A 218 7.54 0.00 -0.24
C PHE A 218 8.94 -0.17 -0.85
N ALA A 219 9.83 0.80 -0.66
CA ALA A 219 11.24 0.69 -1.08
C ALA A 219 12.00 -0.33 -0.21
N ASN A 220 11.66 -0.46 1.08
CA ASN A 220 12.25 -1.48 1.96
C ASN A 220 11.71 -2.89 1.68
N MET A 221 10.47 -3.05 1.25
CA MET A 221 9.98 -4.33 0.70
C MET A 221 10.75 -4.74 -0.56
N MET A 222 11.44 -3.79 -1.19
CA MET A 222 12.23 -3.96 -2.41
C MET A 222 13.73 -3.80 -2.17
N LYS A 223 14.18 -3.59 -0.94
CA LYS A 223 15.59 -3.76 -0.58
C LYS A 223 15.93 -5.25 -0.68
N THR A 224 16.29 -5.66 -1.88
CA THR A 224 17.20 -6.78 -2.03
C THR A 224 18.53 -6.33 -1.42
N ASP A 225 19.04 -7.12 -0.48
CA ASP A 225 20.25 -6.88 0.30
C ASP A 225 21.34 -6.09 -0.44
N HIS A 226 21.83 -5.09 0.28
CA HIS A 226 23.15 -4.48 0.14
C HIS A 226 23.66 -4.27 -1.29
N MET A 227 23.37 -3.08 -1.81
CA MET A 227 24.39 -2.49 -2.68
C MET A 227 24.60 -1.04 -2.27
N ASP A 228 25.75 -0.81 -1.68
CA ASP A 228 26.33 0.52 -1.58
C ASP A 228 26.15 1.24 -2.92
N SER A 229 25.60 2.42 -2.87
CA SER A 229 25.49 3.36 -3.99
C SER A 229 26.88 3.89 -4.42
N ALA A 230 27.90 3.03 -4.30
CA ALA A 230 29.23 3.28 -4.78
C ALA A 230 29.24 3.20 -6.31
N HIS A 231 29.19 4.38 -6.93
CA HIS A 231 29.66 4.63 -8.29
C HIS A 231 29.30 3.55 -9.33
N MET A 232 28.08 3.67 -9.88
CA MET A 232 27.77 2.97 -11.12
C MET A 232 28.70 3.50 -12.21
N ASN A 233 29.69 2.70 -12.55
CA ASN A 233 30.53 2.94 -13.73
C ASN A 233 29.60 2.88 -14.94
N MET A 234 29.48 3.98 -15.69
CA MET A 234 28.60 4.13 -16.85
C MET A 234 28.95 3.22 -18.05
N GLU A 235 29.91 2.32 -17.91
CA GLU A 235 30.34 1.41 -19.00
C GLU A 235 29.63 0.05 -19.01
N LYS A 236 28.73 -0.23 -18.06
CA LYS A 236 28.02 -1.51 -18.03
C LYS A 236 26.82 -1.51 -18.97
N THR A 237 26.78 -2.49 -19.84
CA THR A 237 25.65 -2.71 -20.76
C THR A 237 24.43 -3.22 -19.96
N ILE A 238 23.30 -2.52 -20.07
CA ILE A 238 22.05 -2.96 -19.47
C ILE A 238 21.49 -4.12 -20.30
N VAL A 239 21.16 -5.22 -19.65
CA VAL A 239 20.51 -6.37 -20.26
C VAL A 239 19.09 -5.96 -20.74
N ASP A 240 18.65 -6.50 -21.87
CA ASP A 240 17.32 -6.23 -22.40
C ASP A 240 16.24 -6.70 -21.40
N PRO A 241 15.23 -5.85 -21.08
CA PRO A 241 14.19 -6.18 -20.12
C PRO A 241 13.34 -7.40 -20.49
N ASP A 242 13.08 -7.64 -21.79
CA ASP A 242 12.30 -8.80 -22.23
C ASP A 242 13.11 -10.08 -22.07
N PHE A 243 14.40 -10.05 -22.37
CA PHE A 243 15.30 -11.17 -22.11
C PHE A 243 15.38 -11.51 -20.61
N ALA A 244 15.46 -10.48 -19.76
CA ALA A 244 15.45 -10.68 -18.30
C ALA A 244 14.13 -11.33 -17.82
N LEU A 245 12.99 -10.90 -18.36
CA LEU A 245 11.69 -11.49 -18.06
C LEU A 245 11.60 -12.96 -18.54
N GLU A 246 12.05 -13.27 -19.75
CA GLU A 246 12.09 -14.64 -20.27
C GLU A 246 12.96 -15.54 -19.42
N THR A 247 14.13 -15.05 -19.01
CA THR A 247 15.04 -15.76 -18.10
C THR A 247 14.36 -16.05 -16.77
N ALA A 248 13.68 -15.07 -16.16
CA ALA A 248 12.93 -15.27 -14.92
C ALA A 248 11.80 -16.30 -15.11
N ARG A 249 11.08 -16.25 -16.23
CA ARG A 249 10.01 -17.21 -16.56
C ARG A 249 10.52 -18.63 -16.77
N SER A 250 11.72 -18.80 -17.29
CA SER A 250 12.30 -20.14 -17.56
C SER A 250 12.52 -20.97 -16.30
N VAL A 251 12.72 -20.32 -15.16
CA VAL A 251 12.98 -20.97 -13.86
C VAL A 251 11.74 -21.06 -12.97
N ILE A 252 10.68 -20.31 -13.30
CA ILE A 252 9.45 -20.23 -12.51
C ILE A 252 8.37 -21.13 -13.14
N SER A 253 7.67 -21.90 -12.30
CA SER A 253 6.58 -22.79 -12.78
C SER A 253 5.47 -22.01 -13.47
N ASN A 254 4.93 -22.55 -14.56
CA ASN A 254 3.84 -21.98 -15.37
C ASN A 254 2.53 -21.70 -14.60
N LYS A 255 2.40 -22.21 -13.36
CA LYS A 255 1.24 -21.89 -12.51
C LYS A 255 1.27 -20.45 -11.96
N TYR A 256 2.44 -19.79 -12.01
CA TYR A 256 2.63 -18.43 -11.54
C TYR A 256 2.48 -17.42 -12.68
N HIS A 257 1.80 -16.32 -12.39
CA HIS A 257 1.59 -15.21 -13.32
C HIS A 257 2.38 -13.99 -12.87
N LEU A 258 2.97 -13.28 -13.81
CA LEU A 258 3.66 -12.03 -13.53
C LEU A 258 2.65 -11.03 -12.94
N ALA A 259 3.01 -10.44 -11.81
CA ALA A 259 2.17 -9.46 -11.12
C ALA A 259 2.86 -8.10 -10.99
N ALA A 260 4.19 -8.08 -10.96
CA ALA A 260 4.95 -6.83 -10.94
C ALA A 260 6.38 -7.09 -11.41
N TYR A 261 7.04 -6.03 -11.90
CA TYR A 261 8.47 -6.05 -12.18
C TYR A 261 9.07 -4.65 -11.99
N SER A 262 10.39 -4.60 -11.76
CA SER A 262 11.18 -3.36 -11.76
C SER A 262 12.25 -3.41 -12.83
N TYR A 263 12.61 -2.23 -13.34
CA TYR A 263 13.70 -2.11 -14.30
C TYR A 263 15.04 -1.98 -13.58
N ALA A 264 16.09 -2.59 -14.15
CA ALA A 264 17.45 -2.28 -13.79
C ALA A 264 17.78 -0.83 -14.21
N GLY A 265 18.48 -0.08 -13.36
CA GLY A 265 18.82 1.32 -13.64
C GLY A 265 18.99 2.15 -12.37
N ALA A 266 18.30 3.28 -12.27
CA ALA A 266 18.53 4.33 -11.29
C ALA A 266 18.52 3.91 -9.80
N HIS A 267 17.90 2.78 -9.43
CA HIS A 267 17.75 2.35 -8.04
C HIS A 267 18.33 0.97 -7.73
N SER A 268 18.50 0.15 -8.74
CA SER A 268 19.05 -1.21 -8.60
C SER A 268 19.72 -1.60 -9.89
N PRO A 269 20.90 -2.24 -9.83
CA PRO A 269 21.51 -2.82 -11.03
C PRO A 269 20.75 -4.02 -11.56
N ASN A 270 19.77 -4.53 -10.81
CA ASN A 270 19.06 -5.77 -11.09
C ASN A 270 17.60 -5.52 -11.46
N TYR A 271 17.09 -6.40 -12.33
CA TYR A 271 15.65 -6.57 -12.54
C TYR A 271 15.08 -7.37 -11.41
N TRP A 272 13.88 -6.98 -10.96
CA TRP A 272 13.11 -7.75 -10.01
C TRP A 272 11.75 -8.09 -10.63
N PHE A 273 11.31 -9.34 -10.44
CA PHE A 273 10.05 -9.85 -10.93
C PHE A 273 9.29 -10.52 -9.79
N ALA A 274 8.01 -10.20 -9.63
CA ALA A 274 7.11 -10.87 -8.72
C ALA A 274 6.06 -11.67 -9.49
N PHE A 275 5.92 -12.92 -9.11
CA PHE A 275 4.95 -13.83 -9.67
C PHE A 275 4.02 -14.34 -8.57
N PHE A 276 2.74 -14.48 -8.88
CA PHE A 276 1.74 -15.02 -7.96
C PHE A 276 1.00 -16.17 -8.60
N ASP A 277 0.67 -17.20 -7.81
CA ASP A 277 -0.26 -18.24 -8.23
C ASP A 277 -1.72 -17.84 -7.93
N LYS A 278 -2.67 -18.69 -8.29
CA LYS A 278 -4.10 -18.46 -8.03
C LYS A 278 -4.46 -18.36 -6.54
N GLN A 279 -3.61 -18.88 -5.66
CA GLN A 279 -3.77 -18.85 -4.22
C GLN A 279 -3.02 -17.68 -3.57
N MET A 280 -2.47 -16.76 -4.36
CA MET A 280 -1.68 -15.59 -3.95
C MET A 280 -0.35 -15.95 -3.26
N PHE A 281 0.17 -17.16 -3.47
CA PHE A 281 1.55 -17.45 -3.10
C PHE A 281 2.50 -16.72 -4.04
N ARG A 282 3.43 -15.98 -3.44
CA ARG A 282 4.40 -15.17 -4.15
C ARG A 282 5.68 -15.95 -4.40
N GLN A 283 6.27 -15.75 -5.57
CA GLN A 283 7.62 -16.16 -5.90
C GLN A 283 8.32 -14.97 -6.57
N ASP A 284 9.48 -14.61 -6.07
CA ASP A 284 10.28 -13.52 -6.60
C ASP A 284 11.44 -14.06 -7.43
N GLY A 285 11.77 -13.36 -8.50
CA GLY A 285 12.96 -13.57 -9.30
C GLY A 285 13.77 -12.29 -9.37
N VAL A 286 15.06 -12.41 -9.21
CA VAL A 286 16.02 -11.30 -9.38
C VAL A 286 17.00 -11.71 -10.49
N ILE A 287 17.13 -10.87 -11.49
CA ILE A 287 18.04 -11.08 -12.63
C ILE A 287 19.04 -9.93 -12.67
N GLU A 288 20.31 -10.25 -12.76
CA GLU A 288 21.34 -9.23 -12.92
C GLU A 288 21.10 -8.45 -14.21
N GLY A 289 20.90 -7.15 -14.06
CA GLY A 289 20.49 -6.27 -15.18
C GLY A 289 21.66 -5.58 -15.87
N MET A 290 22.89 -5.72 -15.32
CA MET A 290 24.09 -5.10 -15.85
C MET A 290 25.19 -6.15 -16.00
N THR A 291 25.74 -6.26 -17.20
CA THR A 291 26.93 -7.08 -17.48
C THR A 291 28.14 -6.18 -17.55
N GLY A 292 29.22 -6.58 -16.88
CA GLY A 292 30.52 -5.87 -16.89
C GLY A 292 31.37 -6.30 -18.04
#